data_2e06aa4e35a11d3636581924e8bde747
#
_entry.id   2e06aa4e35a11d3636581924e8bde747
#
_cell.length_a   1.000
_cell.length_b   1.000
_cell.length_c   1.000
_cell.angle_alpha   90.00
_cell.angle_beta   90.00
_cell.angle_gamma   90.00
#
_symmetry.space_group_name_H-M   'P 1'
#
loop_
_entity.id
_entity.type
_entity.pdbx_description
1 polymer ?
#
loop_
_entity_poly.entity_id
_entity_poly.type
_entity_poly.pdbx_seq_one_letter_code
_entity_poly.pdbx_strand_id
1 'polypeptide(L)'
;MEIVWPFILASIAGFSTMLGCLGIFIPVKKKDEFLSFAISLSLSVMLMVSLFDLIPSSLPYLGNGILKSLFLFVLFFGLGAISVNLLNKLIEREKGSDNLYKLGILSFIALVLHNLPEGILTFLSTYQDFSLGVSLCIAITLHNIPEGISI
;
A
#
# COMPACT_ATOMS: atom_id res chain seq x y z
N MET A 1 -25.20 -10.48 4.40
CA MET A 1 -24.11 -10.19 5.36
C MET A 1 -22.72 -10.41 4.77
N GLU A 2 -22.60 -11.27 3.74
CA GLU A 2 -21.31 -11.73 3.21
C GLU A 2 -20.46 -10.68 2.48
N ILE A 3 -21.05 -9.67 1.87
CA ILE A 3 -20.31 -8.63 1.10
C ILE A 3 -20.10 -7.35 1.92
N VAL A 4 -20.92 -7.10 2.92
CA VAL A 4 -20.92 -5.83 3.68
C VAL A 4 -19.62 -5.66 4.49
N TRP A 5 -19.23 -6.68 5.25
CA TRP A 5 -18.00 -6.63 6.05
C TRP A 5 -16.72 -6.52 5.22
N PRO A 6 -16.54 -7.33 4.14
CA PRO A 6 -15.43 -7.13 3.22
C PRO A 6 -15.34 -5.71 2.69
N PHE A 7 -16.47 -5.11 2.29
CA PHE A 7 -16.49 -3.74 1.80
C PHE A 7 -16.15 -2.71 2.88
N ILE A 8 -16.67 -2.88 4.11
CA ILE A 8 -16.36 -1.99 5.24
C ILE A 8 -14.88 -2.03 5.58
N LEU A 9 -14.29 -3.22 5.75
CA LEU A 9 -12.88 -3.35 6.12
C LEU A 9 -11.94 -2.84 5.02
N ALA A 10 -12.24 -3.13 3.75
CA ALA A 10 -11.50 -2.58 2.62
C ALA A 10 -11.58 -1.05 2.56
N SER A 11 -12.76 -0.50 2.85
CA SER A 11 -12.96 0.97 2.91
C SER A 11 -12.18 1.60 4.05
N ILE A 12 -12.20 1.02 5.24
CA ILE A 12 -11.42 1.50 6.39
C ILE A 12 -9.93 1.49 6.05
N ALA A 13 -9.42 0.39 5.51
CA ALA A 13 -8.03 0.28 5.09
C ALA A 13 -7.67 1.36 4.04
N GLY A 14 -8.47 1.51 2.98
CA GLY A 14 -8.19 2.48 1.91
C GLY A 14 -8.29 3.95 2.36
N PHE A 15 -9.29 4.28 3.21
CA PHE A 15 -9.44 5.66 3.71
C PHE A 15 -8.47 6.02 4.83
N SER A 16 -7.76 5.07 5.39
CA SER A 16 -6.80 5.34 6.47
C SER A 16 -5.65 6.27 6.04
N THR A 17 -5.24 6.24 4.77
CA THR A 17 -4.26 7.19 4.21
C THR A 17 -4.77 8.64 4.29
N MET A 18 -6.07 8.87 4.05
CA MET A 18 -6.67 10.20 4.21
C MET A 18 -6.62 10.69 5.67
N LEU A 19 -6.79 9.77 6.63
CA LEU A 19 -6.61 10.11 8.05
C LEU A 19 -5.17 10.52 8.34
N GLY A 20 -4.19 9.87 7.70
CA GLY A 20 -2.79 10.23 7.77
C GLY A 20 -2.52 11.65 7.27
N CYS A 21 -3.12 12.06 6.15
CA CYS A 21 -2.98 13.42 5.61
C CYS A 21 -3.42 14.51 6.61
N LEU A 22 -4.35 14.21 7.52
CA LEU A 22 -4.72 15.12 8.60
C LEU A 22 -3.58 15.35 9.61
N GLY A 23 -2.57 14.50 9.61
CA GLY A 23 -1.36 14.64 10.42
C GLY A 23 -0.60 15.94 10.18
N ILE A 24 -0.75 16.57 9.00
CA ILE A 24 -0.14 17.88 8.69
C ILE A 24 -0.60 18.99 9.66
N PHE A 25 -1.78 18.86 10.24
CA PHE A 25 -2.33 19.81 11.20
C PHE A 25 -1.81 19.60 12.63
N ILE A 26 -1.05 18.52 12.88
CA ILE A 26 -0.50 18.24 14.21
C ILE A 26 0.72 19.15 14.43
N PRO A 27 0.73 20.02 15.47
CA PRO A 27 1.85 20.90 15.75
C PRO A 27 3.02 20.12 16.36
N VAL A 28 3.86 19.52 15.54
CA VAL A 28 5.04 18.76 15.98
C VAL A 28 6.26 19.70 16.00
N LYS A 29 7.00 19.75 17.12
CA LYS A 29 8.20 20.58 17.26
C LYS A 29 9.37 20.11 16.37
N LYS A 30 9.47 18.78 16.13
CA LYS A 30 10.55 18.15 15.36
C LYS A 30 9.96 17.40 14.16
N LYS A 31 9.58 18.16 13.14
CA LYS A 31 8.89 17.64 11.97
C LYS A 31 9.68 16.54 11.25
N ASP A 32 11.00 16.75 11.06
CA ASP A 32 11.83 15.79 10.31
C ASP A 32 11.99 14.45 11.04
N GLU A 33 12.13 14.49 12.38
CA GLU A 33 12.20 13.26 13.18
C GLU A 33 10.85 12.51 13.14
N PHE A 34 9.74 13.24 13.24
CA PHE A 34 8.40 12.67 13.17
C PHE A 34 8.11 12.04 11.81
N LEU A 35 8.45 12.75 10.73
CA LEU A 35 8.29 12.25 9.36
C LEU A 35 9.17 11.02 9.12
N SER A 36 10.44 11.05 9.54
CA SER A 36 11.34 9.90 9.43
C SER A 36 10.82 8.69 10.20
N PHE A 37 10.26 8.90 11.38
CA PHE A 37 9.62 7.83 12.16
C PHE A 37 8.39 7.26 11.42
N ALA A 38 7.50 8.12 10.90
CA ALA A 38 6.31 7.70 10.17
C ALA A 38 6.66 6.86 8.93
N ILE A 39 7.61 7.32 8.10
CA ILE A 39 8.08 6.60 6.91
C ILE A 39 8.73 5.26 7.30
N SER A 40 9.56 5.24 8.34
CA SER A 40 10.22 4.02 8.79
C SER A 40 9.22 2.99 9.32
N LEU A 41 8.20 3.46 10.04
CA LEU A 41 7.11 2.60 10.54
C LEU A 41 6.31 2.00 9.38
N SER A 42 5.89 2.84 8.43
CA SER A 42 5.17 2.40 7.22
C SER A 42 5.98 1.33 6.47
N LEU A 43 7.23 1.61 6.14
CA LEU A 43 8.11 0.67 5.45
C LEU A 43 8.27 -0.65 6.20
N SER A 44 8.44 -0.59 7.53
CA SER A 44 8.60 -1.79 8.36
C SER A 44 7.36 -2.67 8.34
N VAL A 45 6.17 -2.09 8.47
CA VAL A 45 4.90 -2.83 8.42
C VAL A 45 4.70 -3.43 7.03
N MET A 46 4.92 -2.67 5.95
CA MET A 46 4.81 -3.16 4.57
C MET A 46 5.75 -4.35 4.30
N LEU A 47 7.01 -4.27 4.75
CA LEU A 47 7.96 -5.37 4.60
C LEU A 47 7.53 -6.60 5.38
N MET A 48 7.06 -6.45 6.62
CA MET A 48 6.57 -7.56 7.44
C MET A 48 5.36 -8.23 6.81
N VAL A 49 4.35 -7.47 6.41
CA VAL A 49 3.16 -8.02 5.74
C VAL A 49 3.55 -8.73 4.43
N SER A 50 4.42 -8.13 3.63
CA SER A 50 4.85 -8.73 2.36
C SER A 50 5.58 -10.05 2.57
N LEU A 51 6.54 -10.11 3.51
CA LEU A 51 7.41 -11.27 3.71
C LEU A 51 6.71 -12.41 4.46
N PHE A 52 5.90 -12.10 5.47
CA PHE A 52 5.34 -13.10 6.37
C PHE A 52 3.89 -13.48 6.05
N ASP A 53 3.18 -12.67 5.26
CA ASP A 53 1.80 -12.93 4.91
C ASP A 53 1.59 -13.06 3.38
N LEU A 54 1.87 -12.01 2.60
CA LEU A 54 1.53 -11.99 1.17
C LEU A 54 2.32 -13.00 0.34
N ILE A 55 3.64 -13.06 0.53
CA ILE A 55 4.49 -14.00 -0.22
C ILE A 55 4.12 -15.44 0.12
N PRO A 56 4.08 -15.87 1.39
CA PRO A 56 3.66 -17.23 1.74
C PRO A 56 2.25 -17.58 1.23
N SER A 57 1.29 -16.68 1.37
CA SER A 57 -0.09 -16.88 0.93
C SER A 57 -0.24 -16.99 -0.59
N SER A 58 0.63 -16.33 -1.35
CA SER A 58 0.60 -16.36 -2.82
C SER A 58 1.16 -17.65 -3.43
N LEU A 59 2.09 -18.32 -2.74
CA LEU A 59 2.79 -19.50 -3.28
C LEU A 59 1.86 -20.63 -3.74
N PRO A 60 0.78 -21.01 -3.04
CA PRO A 60 -0.14 -22.03 -3.50
C PRO A 60 -0.83 -21.70 -4.83
N TYR A 61 -1.04 -20.42 -5.13
CA TYR A 61 -1.73 -19.95 -6.34
C TYR A 61 -0.80 -19.83 -7.56
N LEU A 62 0.53 -19.85 -7.36
CA LEU A 62 1.49 -19.73 -8.45
C LEU A 62 1.65 -21.01 -9.28
N GLY A 63 1.04 -22.14 -8.87
CA GLY A 63 0.91 -23.37 -9.64
C GLY A 63 1.66 -24.57 -9.08
N ASN A 64 1.42 -25.73 -9.69
CA ASN A 64 1.99 -27.01 -9.27
C ASN A 64 3.38 -27.19 -9.86
N GLY A 65 4.38 -26.81 -9.12
CA GLY A 65 5.80 -27.00 -9.49
C GLY A 65 6.68 -25.81 -9.12
N ILE A 66 7.73 -26.09 -8.38
CA ILE A 66 8.62 -25.06 -7.83
C ILE A 66 9.19 -24.11 -8.89
N LEU A 67 9.55 -24.61 -10.07
CA LEU A 67 10.08 -23.81 -11.17
C LEU A 67 9.05 -22.84 -11.74
N LYS A 68 7.80 -23.29 -11.90
CA LYS A 68 6.70 -22.44 -12.38
C LYS A 68 6.35 -21.37 -11.36
N SER A 69 6.26 -21.73 -10.08
CA SER A 69 5.99 -20.78 -9.00
C SER A 69 7.09 -19.72 -8.90
N LEU A 70 8.35 -20.13 -8.96
CA LEU A 70 9.50 -19.23 -8.95
C LEU A 70 9.50 -18.29 -10.18
N PHE A 71 9.22 -18.82 -11.36
CA PHE A 71 9.13 -18.02 -12.58
C PHE A 71 8.03 -16.96 -12.48
N LEU A 72 6.82 -17.34 -12.06
CA LEU A 72 5.71 -16.41 -11.90
C LEU A 72 5.99 -15.37 -10.82
N PHE A 73 6.57 -15.77 -9.69
CA PHE A 73 6.99 -14.85 -8.64
C PHE A 73 7.97 -13.79 -9.18
N VAL A 74 9.05 -14.21 -9.85
CA VAL A 74 10.04 -13.29 -10.42
C VAL A 74 9.43 -12.40 -11.50
N LEU A 75 8.53 -12.95 -12.34
CA LEU A 75 7.83 -12.19 -13.36
C LEU A 75 6.97 -11.08 -12.76
N PHE A 76 6.09 -11.40 -11.81
CA PHE A 76 5.20 -10.42 -11.19
C PHE A 76 5.96 -9.41 -10.32
N PHE A 77 6.99 -9.85 -9.60
CA PHE A 77 7.87 -8.96 -8.86
C PHE A 77 8.59 -7.98 -9.80
N GLY A 78 9.12 -8.48 -10.92
CA GLY A 78 9.77 -7.66 -11.94
C GLY A 78 8.81 -6.65 -12.58
N LEU A 79 7.57 -7.07 -12.92
CA LEU A 79 6.55 -6.18 -13.45
C LEU A 79 6.18 -5.07 -12.44
N GLY A 80 6.05 -5.42 -11.16
CA GLY A 80 5.81 -4.44 -10.09
C GLY A 80 6.96 -3.44 -9.98
N ALA A 81 8.21 -3.91 -9.95
CA ALA A 81 9.39 -3.05 -9.88
C ALA A 81 9.50 -2.11 -11.10
N ILE A 82 9.21 -2.62 -12.32
CA ILE A 82 9.18 -1.80 -13.54
C ILE A 82 8.08 -0.73 -13.43
N SER A 83 6.89 -1.09 -12.99
CA SER A 83 5.76 -0.16 -12.84
C SER A 83 6.09 0.99 -11.89
N VAL A 84 6.68 0.68 -10.72
CA VAL A 84 7.12 1.68 -9.74
C VAL A 84 8.20 2.59 -10.34
N ASN A 85 9.20 2.02 -11.03
CA ASN A 85 10.27 2.82 -11.67
C ASN A 85 9.73 3.76 -12.75
N LEU A 86 8.77 3.30 -13.56
CA LEU A 86 8.14 4.15 -14.58
C LEU A 86 7.36 5.29 -13.93
N LEU A 87 6.60 5.01 -12.88
CA LEU A 87 5.83 6.00 -12.15
C LEU A 87 6.74 7.04 -11.49
N ASN A 88 7.81 6.60 -10.82
CA ASN A 88 8.80 7.50 -10.23
C ASN A 88 9.44 8.43 -11.26
N LYS A 89 9.81 7.91 -12.44
CA LYS A 89 10.36 8.73 -13.52
C LYS A 89 9.37 9.79 -14.00
N LEU A 90 8.08 9.47 -14.06
CA LEU A 90 7.04 10.43 -14.43
C LEU A 90 6.91 11.54 -13.37
N ILE A 91 6.89 11.16 -12.09
CA ILE A 91 6.82 12.10 -10.97
C ILE A 91 8.06 13.00 -10.93
N GLU A 92 9.26 12.43 -11.06
CA GLU A 92 10.52 13.19 -11.05
C GLU A 92 10.62 14.17 -12.22
N ARG A 93 10.13 13.79 -13.40
CA ARG A 93 10.10 14.67 -14.56
C ARG A 93 9.25 15.92 -14.33
N GLU A 94 8.18 15.81 -13.56
CA GLU A 94 7.27 16.92 -13.26
C GLU A 94 7.71 17.74 -12.02
N LYS A 95 8.54 17.19 -11.13
CA LYS A 95 9.08 17.95 -9.97
C LYS A 95 9.89 19.18 -10.35
N GLY A 96 10.47 19.22 -11.54
CA GLY A 96 11.18 20.38 -12.08
C GLY A 96 10.31 21.36 -12.86
N SER A 97 9.01 21.13 -13.01
CA SER A 97 8.08 22.01 -13.67
C SER A 97 7.34 22.87 -12.65
N ASP A 98 7.06 24.14 -13.00
CA ASP A 98 6.23 25.03 -12.18
C ASP A 98 4.75 24.58 -12.10
N ASN A 99 4.44 23.38 -12.63
CA ASN A 99 3.09 22.85 -12.73
C ASN A 99 2.75 21.93 -11.53
N LEU A 100 2.52 22.54 -10.36
CA LEU A 100 2.10 21.86 -9.13
C LEU A 100 0.82 21.02 -9.33
N TYR A 101 -0.06 21.42 -10.26
CA TYR A 101 -1.28 20.68 -10.56
C TYR A 101 -0.99 19.30 -11.17
N LYS A 102 -0.07 19.23 -12.14
CA LYS A 102 0.35 17.94 -12.70
C LYS A 102 1.03 17.05 -11.68
N LEU A 103 1.90 17.61 -10.84
CA LEU A 103 2.55 16.87 -9.75
C LEU A 103 1.50 16.29 -8.79
N GLY A 104 0.51 17.08 -8.40
CA GLY A 104 -0.58 16.63 -7.54
C GLY A 104 -1.40 15.49 -8.17
N ILE A 105 -1.73 15.58 -9.47
CA ILE A 105 -2.45 14.50 -10.18
C ILE A 105 -1.62 13.21 -10.21
N LEU A 106 -0.33 13.30 -10.54
CA LEU A 106 0.54 12.12 -10.59
C LEU A 106 0.70 11.46 -9.22
N SER A 107 0.86 12.26 -8.17
CA SER A 107 0.92 11.76 -6.79
C SER A 107 -0.41 11.10 -6.39
N PHE A 108 -1.55 11.69 -6.76
CA PHE A 108 -2.87 11.10 -6.52
C PHE A 108 -3.03 9.76 -7.25
N ILE A 109 -2.65 9.69 -8.54
CA ILE A 109 -2.70 8.44 -9.31
C ILE A 109 -1.79 7.38 -8.67
N ALA A 110 -0.58 7.75 -8.25
CA ALA A 110 0.34 6.85 -7.57
C ALA A 110 -0.28 6.26 -6.30
N LEU A 111 -0.89 7.11 -5.49
CA LEU A 111 -1.57 6.72 -4.25
C LEU A 111 -2.75 5.77 -4.51
N VAL A 112 -3.57 6.07 -5.52
CA VAL A 112 -4.70 5.20 -5.90
C VAL A 112 -4.19 3.83 -6.37
N LEU A 113 -3.16 3.81 -7.21
CA LEU A 113 -2.57 2.56 -7.70
C LEU A 113 -1.91 1.73 -6.59
N HIS A 114 -1.40 2.37 -5.56
CA HIS A 114 -0.86 1.70 -4.39
C HIS A 114 -1.97 1.11 -3.50
N ASN A 115 -2.95 1.92 -3.13
CA ASN A 115 -4.03 1.51 -2.22
C ASN A 115 -5.07 0.56 -2.84
N LEU A 116 -5.23 0.55 -4.19
CA LEU A 116 -6.20 -0.30 -4.86
C LEU A 116 -5.93 -1.80 -4.67
N PRO A 117 -4.71 -2.33 -4.88
CA PRO A 117 -4.40 -3.73 -4.61
C PRO A 117 -4.63 -4.11 -3.15
N GLU A 118 -4.32 -3.25 -2.22
CA GLU A 118 -4.51 -3.46 -0.78
C GLU A 118 -5.98 -3.54 -0.39
N GLY A 119 -6.80 -2.65 -0.96
CA GLY A 119 -8.25 -2.70 -0.78
C GLY A 119 -8.86 -3.98 -1.34
N ILE A 120 -8.43 -4.42 -2.53
CA ILE A 120 -8.85 -5.69 -3.14
C ILE A 120 -8.42 -6.86 -2.27
N LEU A 121 -7.18 -6.87 -1.78
CA LEU A 121 -6.67 -7.92 -0.91
C LEU A 121 -7.48 -8.01 0.39
N THR A 122 -7.72 -6.88 1.07
CA THR A 122 -8.52 -6.83 2.29
C THR A 122 -9.93 -7.34 2.04
N PHE A 123 -10.55 -6.94 0.93
CA PHE A 123 -11.88 -7.40 0.54
C PHE A 123 -11.93 -8.91 0.34
N LEU A 124 -11.04 -9.46 -0.49
CA LEU A 124 -11.02 -10.89 -0.80
C LEU A 124 -10.68 -11.74 0.42
N SER A 125 -9.73 -11.30 1.23
CA SER A 125 -9.35 -12.00 2.46
C SER A 125 -10.47 -12.01 3.48
N THR A 126 -11.18 -10.89 3.65
CA THR A 126 -12.35 -10.81 4.54
C THR A 126 -13.48 -11.71 4.04
N TYR A 127 -13.65 -11.81 2.72
CA TYR A 127 -14.67 -12.68 2.12
C TYR A 127 -14.39 -14.17 2.37
N GLN A 128 -13.12 -14.57 2.37
CA GLN A 128 -12.68 -15.93 2.63
C GLN A 128 -12.65 -16.26 4.12
N ASP A 129 -12.07 -15.39 4.92
CA ASP A 129 -11.91 -15.51 6.38
C ASP A 129 -11.98 -14.12 7.02
N PHE A 130 -12.98 -13.92 7.86
CA PHE A 130 -13.20 -12.63 8.55
C PHE A 130 -12.03 -12.24 9.45
N SER A 131 -11.43 -13.20 10.16
CA SER A 131 -10.30 -12.94 11.07
C SER A 131 -9.05 -12.50 10.30
N LEU A 132 -8.78 -13.15 9.17
CA LEU A 132 -7.70 -12.76 8.26
C LEU A 132 -7.93 -11.36 7.70
N GLY A 133 -9.16 -11.07 7.26
CA GLY A 133 -9.52 -9.75 6.75
C GLY A 133 -9.35 -8.64 7.79
N VAL A 134 -9.74 -8.87 9.05
CA VAL A 134 -9.52 -7.93 10.15
C VAL A 134 -8.03 -7.70 10.39
N SER A 135 -7.24 -8.76 10.43
CA SER A 135 -5.79 -8.66 10.61
C SER A 135 -5.12 -7.84 9.52
N LEU A 136 -5.48 -8.08 8.26
CA LEU A 136 -4.99 -7.31 7.12
C LEU A 136 -5.46 -5.85 7.15
N CYS A 137 -6.73 -5.60 7.48
CA CYS A 137 -7.25 -4.25 7.63
C CYS A 137 -6.45 -3.45 8.68
N ILE A 138 -6.13 -4.05 9.81
CA ILE A 138 -5.31 -3.42 10.86
C ILE A 138 -3.90 -3.16 10.34
N ALA A 139 -3.25 -4.15 9.72
CA ALA A 139 -1.89 -4.02 9.21
C ALA A 139 -1.78 -2.93 8.14
N ILE A 140 -2.73 -2.91 7.19
CA ILE A 140 -2.80 -1.89 6.14
C ILE A 140 -3.08 -0.50 6.72
N THR A 141 -3.99 -0.38 7.68
CA THR A 141 -4.27 0.89 8.37
C THR A 141 -3.02 1.41 9.09
N LEU A 142 -2.25 0.54 9.74
CA LEU A 142 -1.03 0.91 10.47
C LEU A 142 0.09 1.46 9.58
N HIS A 143 0.17 1.09 8.31
CA HIS A 143 1.14 1.70 7.40
C HIS A 143 0.56 2.82 6.55
N ASN A 144 -0.72 2.79 6.21
CA ASN A 144 -1.38 3.83 5.43
C ASN A 144 -1.46 5.18 6.17
N ILE A 145 -1.71 5.17 7.49
CA ILE A 145 -1.72 6.42 8.28
C ILE A 145 -0.34 7.10 8.25
N PRO A 146 0.78 6.43 8.59
CA PRO A 146 2.12 7.01 8.42
C PRO A 146 2.45 7.42 6.98
N GLU A 147 2.01 6.67 5.98
CA GLU A 147 2.18 7.02 4.57
C GLU A 147 1.45 8.35 4.26
N GLY A 148 0.20 8.48 4.67
CA GLY A 148 -0.56 9.71 4.50
C GLY A 148 0.06 10.93 5.19
N ILE A 149 0.78 10.75 6.30
CA ILE A 149 1.54 11.83 6.96
C ILE A 149 2.73 12.29 6.09
N SER A 150 3.26 11.40 5.25
CA SER A 150 4.45 11.66 4.43
C SER A 150 4.16 12.38 3.11
N ILE A 151 2.90 12.48 2.73
CA ILE A 151 2.43 13.13 1.50
C ILE A 151 2.24 14.63 1.72
#